data_039550eda404f384a99a315b94b73613
#
_entry.id   039550eda404f384a99a315b94b73613
#
_cell.length_a   1.000
_cell.length_b   1.000
_cell.length_c   1.000
_cell.angle_alpha   90.00
_cell.angle_beta   90.00
_cell.angle_gamma   90.00
#
_symmetry.space_group_name_H-M   'P 1'
#
loop_
_entity.id
_entity.type
_entity.pdbx_description
1 polymer ?
#
loop_
_entity_poly.entity_id
_entity_poly.type
_entity_poly.pdbx_seq_one_letter_code
_entity_poly.pdbx_strand_id
1 'polypeptide(L)'
;YRYYSARQLEVLNTIRYLRVLDMPLPQIADFLQNRDVDVMREKLLWQKEMIREKKRELELAERKIDHRLERLNEALQATLEEITIDKIPAGRLAWIRDKLQLSSYLDLEYSIRRLEENQKETLVFLGKVGVGITEESLAKGSFSDYERVFLLLDEEDAYEGETEEFPEMD
;
A
#
# COMPACT_ATOMS: atom_id res chain seq x y z
N TYR A 1 -16.94 -47.77 5.50
CA TYR A 1 -16.54 -46.76 6.50
C TYR A 1 -15.04 -46.88 6.77
N ARG A 2 -14.36 -45.73 6.87
CA ARG A 2 -12.91 -45.70 7.24
C ARG A 2 -12.81 -45.49 8.75
N TYR A 3 -12.10 -46.39 9.43
CA TYR A 3 -11.83 -46.28 10.87
C TYR A 3 -10.42 -45.71 11.07
N TYR A 4 -10.29 -44.73 11.94
CA TYR A 4 -9.03 -44.09 12.28
C TYR A 4 -8.71 -44.40 13.75
N SER A 5 -7.43 -44.75 14.03
CA SER A 5 -6.97 -44.91 15.40
C SER A 5 -6.81 -43.55 16.10
N ALA A 6 -6.82 -43.53 17.45
CA ALA A 6 -6.59 -42.30 18.22
C ALA A 6 -5.30 -41.59 17.82
N ARG A 7 -4.23 -42.35 17.54
CA ARG A 7 -2.94 -41.84 17.09
C ARG A 7 -3.02 -41.16 15.71
N GLN A 8 -3.85 -41.66 14.80
CA GLN A 8 -4.09 -41.04 13.49
C GLN A 8 -4.91 -39.74 13.62
N LEU A 9 -5.82 -39.70 14.59
CA LEU A 9 -6.60 -38.47 14.89
C LEU A 9 -5.67 -37.36 15.42
N GLU A 10 -4.70 -37.68 16.26
CA GLU A 10 -3.72 -36.72 16.76
C GLU A 10 -2.89 -36.11 15.60
N VAL A 11 -2.41 -36.96 14.69
CA VAL A 11 -1.66 -36.55 13.50
C VAL A 11 -2.54 -35.69 12.60
N LEU A 12 -3.80 -36.06 12.39
CA LEU A 12 -4.75 -35.26 11.58
C LEU A 12 -5.03 -33.88 12.20
N ASN A 13 -5.16 -33.80 13.51
CA ASN A 13 -5.33 -32.53 14.22
C ASN A 13 -4.10 -31.64 14.05
N THR A 14 -2.90 -32.22 14.16
CA THR A 14 -1.65 -31.49 13.92
C THR A 14 -1.58 -30.97 12.48
N ILE A 15 -1.91 -31.79 11.48
CA ILE A 15 -1.97 -31.37 10.08
C ILE A 15 -2.96 -30.22 9.90
N ARG A 16 -4.18 -30.34 10.47
CA ARG A 16 -5.19 -29.28 10.39
C ARG A 16 -4.71 -27.98 11.01
N TYR A 17 -4.10 -28.05 12.18
CA TYR A 17 -3.54 -26.88 12.85
C TYR A 17 -2.47 -26.18 12.00
N LEU A 18 -1.50 -26.94 11.45
CA LEU A 18 -0.44 -26.39 10.62
C LEU A 18 -0.95 -25.84 9.28
N ARG A 19 -2.03 -26.43 8.74
CA ARG A 19 -2.70 -25.88 7.53
C ARG A 19 -3.39 -24.55 7.77
N VAL A 20 -3.98 -24.35 8.96
CA VAL A 20 -4.56 -23.05 9.34
C VAL A 20 -3.48 -21.97 9.40
N LEU A 21 -2.23 -22.34 9.65
CA LEU A 21 -1.06 -21.45 9.62
C LEU A 21 -0.42 -21.34 8.21
N ASP A 22 -1.16 -21.70 7.15
CA ASP A 22 -0.70 -21.68 5.75
C ASP A 22 0.55 -22.53 5.46
N MET A 23 0.90 -23.50 6.32
CA MET A 23 2.06 -24.38 6.09
C MET A 23 1.79 -25.33 4.91
N PRO A 24 2.67 -25.39 3.89
CA PRO A 24 2.54 -26.31 2.76
C PRO A 24 2.62 -27.79 3.20
N LEU A 25 1.87 -28.67 2.54
CA LEU A 25 1.84 -30.11 2.86
C LEU A 25 3.22 -30.79 2.91
N PRO A 26 4.18 -30.50 2.00
CA PRO A 26 5.52 -31.07 2.08
C PRO A 26 6.25 -30.71 3.38
N GLN A 27 6.10 -29.48 3.86
CA GLN A 27 6.69 -29.04 5.13
C GLN A 27 6.01 -29.69 6.32
N ILE A 28 4.68 -29.92 6.25
CA ILE A 28 3.96 -30.66 7.29
C ILE A 28 4.42 -32.12 7.35
N ALA A 29 4.64 -32.75 6.20
CA ALA A 29 5.15 -34.12 6.14
C ALA A 29 6.55 -34.24 6.78
N ASP A 30 7.44 -33.32 6.45
CA ASP A 30 8.78 -33.24 7.06
C ASP A 30 8.71 -32.98 8.57
N PHE A 31 7.82 -32.07 8.99
CA PHE A 31 7.54 -31.79 10.40
C PHE A 31 7.09 -33.05 11.20
N LEU A 32 6.24 -33.88 10.60
CA LEU A 32 5.73 -35.10 11.23
C LEU A 32 6.76 -36.24 11.24
N GLN A 33 7.71 -36.24 10.32
CA GLN A 33 8.77 -37.27 10.24
C GLN A 33 9.96 -36.91 11.12
N ASN A 34 10.34 -35.67 11.19
CA ASN A 34 11.44 -35.18 12.02
C ASN A 34 10.93 -34.85 13.42
N ARG A 35 11.26 -35.71 14.40
CA ARG A 35 10.93 -35.49 15.81
C ARG A 35 11.98 -34.64 16.53
N ASP A 36 12.83 -33.95 15.80
CA ASP A 36 13.82 -33.06 16.36
C ASP A 36 13.13 -31.76 16.81
N VAL A 37 13.14 -31.52 18.11
CA VAL A 37 12.49 -30.38 18.76
C VAL A 37 13.11 -29.05 18.30
N ASP A 38 14.40 -29.05 18.01
CA ASP A 38 15.10 -27.83 17.57
C ASP A 38 14.69 -27.45 16.15
N VAL A 39 14.59 -28.38 15.22
CA VAL A 39 14.05 -28.16 13.86
C VAL A 39 12.61 -27.71 13.93
N MET A 40 11.80 -28.28 14.81
CA MET A 40 10.40 -27.85 15.01
C MET A 40 10.33 -26.42 15.50
N ARG A 41 11.16 -26.06 16.45
CA ARG A 41 11.23 -24.70 17.01
C ARG A 41 11.62 -23.67 15.95
N GLU A 42 12.63 -23.95 15.13
CA GLU A 42 13.06 -23.07 14.05
C GLU A 42 11.92 -22.83 13.04
N LYS A 43 11.22 -23.87 12.60
CA LYS A 43 10.10 -23.76 11.67
C LYS A 43 8.95 -22.93 12.25
N LEU A 44 8.63 -23.10 13.52
CA LEU A 44 7.59 -22.31 14.18
C LEU A 44 8.00 -20.84 14.35
N LEU A 45 9.27 -20.57 14.66
CA LEU A 45 9.79 -19.21 14.73
C LEU A 45 9.74 -18.51 13.35
N TRP A 46 10.14 -19.23 12.31
CA TRP A 46 10.04 -18.71 10.93
C TRP A 46 8.59 -18.39 10.55
N GLN A 47 7.65 -19.30 10.82
CA GLN A 47 6.22 -19.05 10.58
C GLN A 47 5.69 -17.84 11.36
N LYS A 48 6.08 -17.72 12.62
CA LYS A 48 5.71 -16.57 13.44
C LYS A 48 6.16 -15.26 12.81
N GLU A 49 7.35 -15.24 12.21
CA GLU A 49 7.86 -14.05 11.53
C GLU A 49 7.08 -13.74 10.25
N MET A 50 6.76 -14.75 9.44
CA MET A 50 5.92 -14.59 8.25
C MET A 50 4.51 -14.05 8.59
N ILE A 51 3.93 -14.53 9.69
CA ILE A 51 2.63 -14.03 10.17
C ILE A 51 2.74 -12.57 10.61
N ARG A 52 3.82 -12.19 11.29
CA ARG A 52 4.05 -10.82 11.71
C ARG A 52 4.18 -9.86 10.52
N GLU A 53 4.89 -10.29 9.49
CA GLU A 53 5.03 -9.53 8.25
C GLU A 53 3.66 -9.31 7.59
N LYS A 54 2.91 -10.40 7.40
CA LYS A 54 1.56 -10.32 6.83
C LYS A 54 0.60 -9.48 7.66
N LYS A 55 0.76 -9.49 8.99
CA LYS A 55 -0.02 -8.62 9.88
C LYS A 55 0.30 -7.15 9.64
N ARG A 56 1.59 -6.78 9.49
CA ARG A 56 1.99 -5.40 9.17
C ARG A 56 1.44 -4.94 7.81
N GLU A 57 1.50 -5.81 6.79
CA GLU A 57 0.92 -5.51 5.47
C GLU A 57 -0.58 -5.23 5.55
N LEU A 58 -1.31 -6.05 6.32
CA LEU A 58 -2.76 -5.86 6.51
C LEU A 58 -3.09 -4.60 7.32
N GLU A 59 -2.33 -4.30 8.37
CA GLU A 59 -2.48 -3.08 9.15
C GLU A 59 -2.22 -1.83 8.30
N LEU A 60 -1.24 -1.88 7.39
CA LEU A 60 -0.98 -0.81 6.44
C LEU A 60 -2.15 -0.63 5.45
N ALA A 61 -2.66 -1.74 4.92
CA ALA A 61 -3.81 -1.72 4.01
C ALA A 61 -5.07 -1.15 4.70
N GLU A 62 -5.33 -1.53 5.95
CA GLU A 62 -6.44 -1.02 6.76
C GLU A 62 -6.33 0.50 6.92
N ARG A 63 -5.18 1.04 7.33
CA ARG A 63 -4.97 2.48 7.46
C ARG A 63 -5.19 3.23 6.15
N LYS A 64 -4.74 2.69 5.02
CA LYS A 64 -4.98 3.30 3.69
C LYS A 64 -6.46 3.36 3.35
N ILE A 65 -7.22 2.33 3.71
CA ILE A 65 -8.67 2.31 3.54
C ILE A 65 -9.33 3.37 4.44
N ASP A 66 -8.91 3.47 5.70
CA ASP A 66 -9.44 4.46 6.64
C ASP A 66 -9.22 5.88 6.15
N HIS A 67 -8.01 6.24 5.71
CA HIS A 67 -7.72 7.55 5.11
C HIS A 67 -8.58 7.83 3.89
N ARG A 68 -8.90 6.82 3.08
CA ARG A 68 -9.79 7.01 1.93
C ARG A 68 -11.23 7.24 2.34
N LEU A 69 -11.70 6.53 3.35
CA LEU A 69 -13.04 6.72 3.91
C LEU A 69 -13.20 8.13 4.50
N GLU A 70 -12.18 8.62 5.22
CA GLU A 70 -12.15 9.99 5.73
C GLU A 70 -12.30 11.01 4.61
N ARG A 71 -11.52 10.89 3.54
CA ARG A 71 -11.60 11.80 2.37
C ARG A 71 -12.94 11.73 1.65
N LEU A 72 -13.51 10.54 1.51
CA LEU A 72 -14.84 10.39 0.95
C LEU A 72 -15.88 11.10 1.79
N ASN A 73 -15.78 11.01 3.11
CA ASN A 73 -16.67 11.69 4.04
C ASN A 73 -16.49 13.22 3.95
N GLU A 74 -15.26 13.71 3.89
CA GLU A 74 -14.96 15.13 3.68
C GLU A 74 -15.60 15.63 2.38
N ALA A 75 -15.40 14.91 1.27
CA ALA A 75 -15.99 15.27 -0.02
C ALA A 75 -17.52 15.26 -0.01
N LEU A 76 -18.13 14.31 0.72
CA LEU A 76 -19.60 14.25 0.85
C LEU A 76 -20.18 15.37 1.73
N GLN A 77 -19.39 15.90 2.66
CA GLN A 77 -19.78 16.98 3.55
C GLN A 77 -19.40 18.36 3.01
N ALA A 78 -18.56 18.42 1.99
CA ALA A 78 -18.12 19.67 1.38
C ALA A 78 -19.31 20.44 0.79
N THR A 79 -19.40 21.73 1.11
CA THR A 79 -20.38 22.62 0.51
C THR A 79 -19.86 23.03 -0.87
N LEU A 80 -20.63 22.71 -1.91
CA LEU A 80 -20.29 23.15 -3.27
C LEU A 80 -20.35 24.68 -3.38
N GLU A 81 -19.44 25.25 -4.18
CA GLU A 81 -19.32 26.69 -4.43
C GLU A 81 -18.81 27.52 -3.24
N GLU A 82 -18.37 26.90 -2.15
CA GLU A 82 -17.69 27.57 -1.04
C GLU A 82 -16.16 27.44 -1.19
N ILE A 83 -15.45 28.54 -1.05
CA ILE A 83 -13.98 28.55 -1.04
C ILE A 83 -13.53 28.42 0.41
N THR A 84 -12.85 27.33 0.73
CA THR A 84 -12.25 27.09 2.06
C THR A 84 -10.72 27.20 1.96
N ILE A 85 -10.10 27.66 3.04
CA ILE A 85 -8.64 27.65 3.20
C ILE A 85 -8.33 26.64 4.29
N ASP A 86 -7.68 25.56 3.89
CA ASP A 86 -7.33 24.47 4.80
C ASP A 86 -5.82 24.31 4.90
N LYS A 87 -5.35 23.92 6.07
CA LYS A 87 -3.93 23.60 6.28
C LYS A 87 -3.57 22.28 5.66
N ILE A 88 -2.53 22.29 4.84
CA ILE A 88 -1.92 21.07 4.30
C ILE A 88 -0.73 20.75 5.18
N PRO A 89 -0.72 19.61 5.90
CA PRO A 89 0.42 19.21 6.71
C PRO A 89 1.66 19.00 5.86
N ALA A 90 2.83 19.17 6.47
CA ALA A 90 4.10 18.83 5.82
C ALA A 90 4.04 17.40 5.29
N GLY A 91 4.63 17.16 4.13
CA GLY A 91 4.54 15.87 3.48
C GLY A 91 5.66 15.65 2.47
N ARG A 92 5.52 14.55 1.74
CA ARG A 92 6.46 14.10 0.74
C ARG A 92 5.72 13.81 -0.56
N LEU A 93 6.31 14.19 -1.68
CA LEU A 93 5.75 13.90 -2.99
C LEU A 93 6.80 13.27 -3.91
N ALA A 94 6.35 12.38 -4.78
CA ALA A 94 7.08 11.91 -5.93
C ALA A 94 6.57 12.63 -7.17
N TRP A 95 7.44 13.03 -8.07
CA TRP A 95 7.03 13.79 -9.26
C TRP A 95 7.83 13.41 -10.49
N ILE A 96 7.21 13.66 -11.65
CA ILE A 96 7.88 13.59 -12.94
C ILE A 96 7.57 14.87 -13.72
N ARG A 97 8.52 15.26 -14.54
CA ARG A 97 8.30 16.36 -15.50
C ARG A 97 7.59 15.79 -16.72
N ASP A 98 6.41 16.32 -16.98
CA ASP A 98 5.64 15.97 -18.15
C ASP A 98 4.79 17.19 -18.59
N LYS A 99 4.90 17.56 -19.87
CA LYS A 99 4.13 18.66 -20.42
C LYS A 99 2.77 18.15 -20.85
N LEU A 100 1.76 18.52 -20.07
CA LEU A 100 0.39 18.04 -20.25
C LEU A 100 -0.55 19.17 -20.60
N GLN A 101 -1.37 18.95 -21.61
CA GLN A 101 -2.61 19.68 -21.83
C GLN A 101 -3.76 18.77 -21.43
N LEU A 102 -4.27 18.99 -20.22
CA LEU A 102 -5.32 18.14 -19.68
C LEU A 102 -6.66 18.47 -20.30
N SER A 103 -7.16 17.57 -21.11
CA SER A 103 -8.55 17.59 -21.59
C SER A 103 -9.39 16.51 -20.92
N SER A 104 -8.74 15.48 -20.38
CA SER A 104 -9.35 14.31 -19.75
C SER A 104 -8.42 13.73 -18.66
N TYR A 105 -9.00 13.00 -17.71
CA TYR A 105 -8.25 12.21 -16.74
C TYR A 105 -7.31 11.17 -17.41
N LEU A 106 -7.69 10.67 -18.59
CA LEU A 106 -6.88 9.72 -19.36
C LEU A 106 -5.53 10.29 -19.78
N ASP A 107 -5.40 11.62 -19.91
CA ASP A 107 -4.15 12.27 -20.27
C ASP A 107 -3.08 12.12 -19.17
N LEU A 108 -3.50 11.84 -17.93
CA LEU A 108 -2.63 11.59 -16.78
C LEU A 108 -2.20 10.12 -16.66
N GLU A 109 -2.89 9.20 -17.31
CA GLU A 109 -2.70 7.74 -17.09
C GLU A 109 -1.25 7.30 -17.33
N TYR A 110 -0.61 7.80 -18.38
CA TYR A 110 0.78 7.46 -18.68
C TYR A 110 1.75 7.96 -17.61
N SER A 111 1.56 9.20 -17.17
CA SER A 111 2.40 9.83 -16.13
C SER A 111 2.22 9.14 -14.77
N ILE A 112 0.99 8.76 -14.44
CA ILE A 112 0.66 8.00 -13.23
C ILE A 112 1.36 6.64 -13.27
N ARG A 113 1.28 5.89 -14.37
CA ARG A 113 1.95 4.60 -14.49
C ARG A 113 3.46 4.70 -14.29
N ARG A 114 4.10 5.72 -14.84
CA ARG A 114 5.54 5.95 -14.63
C ARG A 114 5.89 6.23 -13.17
N LEU A 115 5.04 6.95 -12.45
CA LEU A 115 5.22 7.16 -11.00
C LEU A 115 5.02 5.86 -10.23
N GLU A 116 4.07 5.04 -10.63
CA GLU A 116 3.77 3.76 -9.99
C GLU A 116 4.86 2.69 -10.18
N GLU A 117 5.60 2.72 -11.30
CA GLU A 117 6.70 1.79 -11.55
C GLU A 117 7.80 1.81 -10.47
N ASN A 118 7.95 2.92 -9.76
CA ASN A 118 8.92 3.08 -8.69
C ASN A 118 8.36 2.73 -7.29
N GLN A 119 7.15 2.20 -7.22
CA GLN A 119 6.51 1.81 -5.98
C GLN A 119 6.65 0.31 -5.72
N LYS A 120 7.02 -0.06 -4.49
CA LYS A 120 7.12 -1.47 -4.08
C LYS A 120 5.78 -2.13 -3.79
N GLU A 121 4.76 -1.34 -3.49
CA GLU A 121 3.49 -1.83 -3.00
C GLU A 121 2.34 -1.51 -3.96
N THR A 122 1.60 -2.53 -4.35
CA THR A 122 0.45 -2.46 -5.27
C THR A 122 -0.75 -1.66 -4.71
N LEU A 123 -0.74 -1.33 -3.41
CA LEU A 123 -1.86 -0.67 -2.72
C LEU A 123 -1.82 0.88 -2.79
N VAL A 124 -0.80 1.45 -3.40
CA VAL A 124 -0.64 2.91 -3.49
C VAL A 124 -1.58 3.55 -4.53
N PHE A 125 -2.32 2.76 -5.28
CA PHE A 125 -3.32 3.21 -6.26
C PHE A 125 -4.37 4.19 -5.73
N LEU A 126 -4.38 4.45 -4.45
CA LEU A 126 -5.31 5.34 -3.77
C LEU A 126 -4.67 6.69 -3.42
N GLY A 127 -3.48 6.96 -3.93
CA GLY A 127 -2.73 8.18 -3.69
C GLY A 127 -3.40 9.42 -4.26
N LYS A 128 -2.97 10.57 -3.77
CA LYS A 128 -3.35 11.88 -4.32
C LYS A 128 -2.45 12.16 -5.52
N VAL A 129 -3.03 12.15 -6.70
CA VAL A 129 -2.38 12.61 -7.93
C VAL A 129 -2.68 14.08 -8.10
N GLY A 130 -1.67 14.87 -8.38
CA GLY A 130 -1.80 16.27 -8.69
C GLY A 130 -0.97 16.68 -9.90
N VAL A 131 -1.24 17.87 -10.36
CA VAL A 131 -0.49 18.51 -11.45
C VAL A 131 0.03 19.86 -10.99
N GLY A 132 1.20 20.24 -11.48
CA GLY A 132 1.85 21.48 -11.11
C GLY A 132 2.14 22.35 -12.33
N ILE A 133 2.02 23.65 -12.14
CA ILE A 133 2.46 24.67 -13.08
C ILE A 133 3.75 25.31 -12.59
N THR A 134 4.54 25.85 -13.49
CA THR A 134 5.76 26.59 -13.12
C THR A 134 5.43 28.00 -12.65
N GLU A 135 6.35 28.60 -11.88
CA GLU A 135 6.28 30.02 -11.50
C GLU A 135 6.18 30.93 -12.74
N GLU A 136 6.89 30.55 -13.83
CA GLU A 136 6.85 31.30 -15.08
C GLU A 136 5.48 31.28 -15.74
N SER A 137 4.83 30.09 -15.79
CA SER A 137 3.45 29.95 -16.31
C SER A 137 2.46 30.66 -15.40
N LEU A 138 2.64 30.59 -14.08
CA LEU A 138 1.83 31.34 -13.12
C LEU A 138 1.94 32.87 -13.34
N ALA A 139 3.16 33.39 -13.48
CA ALA A 139 3.41 34.80 -13.71
C ALA A 139 2.82 35.32 -15.04
N LYS A 140 2.75 34.45 -16.06
CA LYS A 140 2.15 34.76 -17.37
C LYS A 140 0.61 34.59 -17.39
N GLY A 141 0.01 34.09 -16.31
CA GLY A 141 -1.41 33.78 -16.25
C GLY A 141 -1.83 32.57 -17.08
N SER A 142 -0.88 31.67 -17.39
CA SER A 142 -1.12 30.42 -18.13
C SER A 142 -1.39 29.30 -17.16
N PHE A 143 -2.66 29.14 -16.75
CA PHE A 143 -3.06 28.15 -15.71
C PHE A 143 -3.36 26.76 -16.27
N SER A 144 -3.28 26.56 -17.57
CA SER A 144 -3.52 25.27 -18.23
C SER A 144 -2.24 24.54 -18.68
N ASP A 145 -1.08 25.21 -18.56
CA ASP A 145 0.19 24.64 -18.98
C ASP A 145 0.84 23.92 -17.81
N TYR A 146 0.48 22.64 -17.65
CA TYR A 146 1.03 21.78 -16.62
C TYR A 146 2.39 21.22 -17.06
N GLU A 147 3.37 21.28 -16.17
CA GLU A 147 4.72 20.76 -16.41
C GLU A 147 5.16 19.68 -15.44
N ARG A 148 4.37 19.41 -14.40
CA ARG A 148 4.64 18.37 -13.43
C ARG A 148 3.40 17.54 -13.14
N VAL A 149 3.59 16.23 -13.00
CA VAL A 149 2.62 15.34 -12.41
C VAL A 149 3.26 14.79 -11.15
N PHE A 150 2.52 14.82 -10.05
CA PHE A 150 3.04 14.37 -8.76
C PHE A 150 2.05 13.45 -8.05
N LEU A 151 2.61 12.65 -7.16
CA LEU A 151 1.90 11.76 -6.27
C LEU A 151 2.25 12.16 -4.84
N LEU A 152 1.26 12.47 -4.02
CA LEU A 152 1.47 12.70 -2.60
C LEU A 152 1.65 11.34 -1.92
N LEU A 153 2.76 11.20 -1.21
CA LEU A 153 3.13 9.99 -0.49
C LEU A 153 2.75 10.15 0.99
N ASP A 154 2.17 9.11 1.55
CA ASP A 154 2.01 9.02 2.99
C ASP A 154 3.39 8.71 3.65
N GLU A 155 3.54 8.99 4.94
CA GLU A 155 4.84 8.78 5.65
C GLU A 155 5.35 7.33 5.52
N GLU A 156 4.42 6.39 5.44
CA GLU A 156 4.68 4.95 5.42
C GLU A 156 4.92 4.40 4.01
N ASP A 157 4.71 5.21 2.96
CA ASP A 157 4.85 4.75 1.57
C ASP A 157 6.33 4.52 1.24
N ALA A 158 6.65 3.28 0.86
CA ALA A 158 7.97 2.91 0.35
C ALA A 158 8.05 3.27 -1.14
N TYR A 159 8.80 4.32 -1.46
CA TYR A 159 9.01 4.79 -2.82
C TYR A 159 10.49 4.79 -3.17
N GLU A 160 10.88 4.18 -4.30
CA GLU A 160 12.28 4.06 -4.74
C GLU A 160 12.75 5.18 -5.69
N GLY A 161 11.84 6.02 -6.18
CA GLY A 161 12.14 7.15 -7.05
C GLY A 161 12.55 8.41 -6.29
N GLU A 162 12.78 9.48 -7.05
CA GLU A 162 13.05 10.80 -6.47
C GLU A 162 11.83 11.35 -5.76
N THR A 163 12.03 11.86 -4.55
CA THR A 163 10.99 12.47 -3.73
C THR A 163 11.41 13.87 -3.30
N GLU A 164 10.44 14.74 -3.13
CA GLU A 164 10.62 16.11 -2.63
C GLU A 164 9.76 16.29 -1.37
N GLU A 165 10.32 16.87 -0.34
CA GLU A 165 9.61 17.23 0.88
C GLU A 165 9.03 18.64 0.73
N PHE A 166 7.80 18.84 1.22
CA PHE A 166 7.19 20.14 1.29
C PHE A 166 6.78 20.46 2.73
N PRO A 167 6.92 21.75 3.16
CA PRO A 167 6.54 22.17 4.48
C PRO A 167 5.01 22.22 4.65
N GLU A 168 4.56 22.38 5.88
CA GLU A 168 3.16 22.76 6.15
C GLU A 168 2.82 24.04 5.40
N MET A 169 1.67 24.05 4.74
CA MET A 169 1.17 25.16 3.93
C MET A 169 -0.24 25.53 4.37
N ASP A 170 -0.56 26.84 4.31
CA ASP A 170 -1.91 27.41 4.52
C ASP A 170 -2.64 27.59 3.20
#